data_69fe264c79c9ad005f447a4cb652d609
#
_entry.id   69fe264c79c9ad005f447a4cb652d609
#
_cell.length_a   1.000
_cell.length_b   1.000
_cell.length_c   1.000
_cell.angle_alpha   90.00
_cell.angle_beta   90.00
_cell.angle_gamma   90.00
#
_symmetry.space_group_name_H-M   'P 1'
#
loop_
_entity.id
_entity.type
_entity.pdbx_description
1 polymer ?
#
loop_
_entity_poly.entity_id
_entity_poly.type
_entity_poly.pdbx_seq_one_letter_code
_entity_poly.pdbx_strand_id
1 'polypeptide(L)'
;MIAADCSRHGAGRGPAGCSPPISASGSRDGSYRWFRTQALPIGDAPQVADGWAGHAIDVSDLYDRLEGEATLRATLHHRIRNTLAVIRSIARRTAENSETVEDYRNHFDGRLGAFARTQSHIMRTGVEGVDLEGLLADELLAHQVGGRVTYSGPEARLPPRIADQLGIALHELTENAMQHGALSREHGRLEVRWWITGDTPDRLLHIDWREDDPDGGFVAPDTEGFGLELLTRSLRYEVDADVDIAFADHGFACTIRLPFA
;
A
#
# COMPACT_ATOMS: atom_id res chain seq x y z
N MET A 1 -3.69 9.06 30.10
CA MET A 1 -3.90 9.44 31.50
C MET A 1 -3.49 10.89 31.66
N ILE A 2 -4.40 11.82 31.36
CA ILE A 2 -4.26 13.25 31.66
C ILE A 2 -5.50 13.60 32.47
N ALA A 3 -5.39 13.38 33.79
CA ALA A 3 -6.32 13.95 34.73
C ALA A 3 -5.95 15.45 34.85
N ALA A 4 -6.71 16.30 34.20
CA ALA A 4 -6.61 17.73 34.44
C ALA A 4 -7.12 18.01 35.85
N ASP A 5 -6.19 18.35 36.72
CA ASP A 5 -6.41 18.79 38.09
C ASP A 5 -7.26 20.07 38.09
N CYS A 6 -8.55 19.92 38.36
CA CYS A 6 -9.52 21.01 38.43
C CYS A 6 -9.48 21.78 39.77
N SER A 7 -8.48 21.52 40.65
CA SER A 7 -8.44 22.06 42.00
C SER A 7 -7.69 23.38 42.18
N ARG A 8 -7.17 24.02 41.12
CA ARG A 8 -6.30 25.22 41.29
C ARG A 8 -6.69 26.47 40.51
N HIS A 9 -7.93 26.66 40.10
CA HIS A 9 -8.30 28.00 39.62
C HIS A 9 -9.48 28.53 40.45
N GLY A 10 -9.10 29.37 41.40
CA GLY A 10 -10.02 30.18 42.15
C GLY A 10 -10.93 30.99 41.25
N ALA A 11 -12.12 31.31 41.75
CA ALA A 11 -13.18 32.08 41.12
C ALA A 11 -12.67 33.39 40.50
N GLY A 12 -12.17 33.33 39.28
CA GLY A 12 -11.81 34.45 38.43
C GLY A 12 -12.82 34.50 37.27
N ARG A 13 -13.45 35.66 37.08
CA ARG A 13 -14.26 35.97 35.90
C ARG A 13 -13.43 35.68 34.63
N GLY A 14 -13.63 34.54 34.02
CA GLY A 14 -13.15 34.28 32.67
C GLY A 14 -13.93 35.13 31.67
N PRO A 15 -13.30 35.70 30.62
CA PRO A 15 -14.00 36.40 29.55
C PRO A 15 -14.95 35.43 28.85
N ALA A 16 -16.06 35.95 28.36
CA ALA A 16 -17.03 35.22 27.54
C ALA A 16 -16.30 34.56 26.40
N GLY A 17 -16.16 33.22 26.44
CA GLY A 17 -15.44 32.45 25.42
C GLY A 17 -14.77 31.17 25.91
N CYS A 18 -14.74 30.87 27.22
CA CYS A 18 -14.20 29.62 27.71
C CYS A 18 -15.18 28.44 27.38
N SER A 19 -14.78 27.54 26.55
CA SER A 19 -15.51 26.28 26.32
C SER A 19 -15.65 25.54 27.66
N PRO A 20 -16.85 25.00 27.98
CA PRO A 20 -17.04 24.28 29.24
C PRO A 20 -16.08 23.08 29.34
N PRO A 21 -15.59 22.77 30.55
CA PRO A 21 -14.66 21.67 30.75
C PRO A 21 -15.27 20.34 30.34
N ILE A 22 -14.51 19.57 29.60
CA ILE A 22 -14.85 18.21 29.20
C ILE A 22 -14.12 17.28 30.16
N SER A 23 -14.85 16.34 30.74
CA SER A 23 -14.32 15.37 31.70
C SER A 23 -14.65 13.95 31.30
N ALA A 24 -13.72 13.03 31.51
CA ALA A 24 -13.99 11.60 31.40
C ALA A 24 -14.52 11.09 32.74
N SER A 25 -15.64 10.37 32.72
CA SER A 25 -16.20 9.71 33.89
C SER A 25 -16.24 8.20 33.66
N GLY A 26 -15.73 7.43 34.63
CA GLY A 26 -15.77 5.97 34.60
C GLY A 26 -17.17 5.46 34.93
N SER A 27 -17.67 4.52 34.12
CA SER A 27 -18.88 3.76 34.41
C SER A 27 -18.57 2.57 35.34
N ARG A 28 -19.61 1.99 35.96
CA ARG A 28 -19.47 0.80 36.84
C ARG A 28 -18.95 -0.44 36.12
N ASP A 29 -19.06 -0.49 34.80
CA ASP A 29 -18.56 -1.56 33.95
C ASP A 29 -17.08 -1.40 33.52
N GLY A 30 -16.42 -0.36 34.03
CA GLY A 30 -15.02 -0.05 33.69
C GLY A 30 -14.82 0.76 32.41
N SER A 31 -15.90 1.11 31.69
CA SER A 31 -15.84 1.98 30.52
C SER A 31 -15.73 3.45 30.93
N TYR A 32 -15.07 4.25 30.11
CA TYR A 32 -15.00 5.70 30.28
C TYR A 32 -15.91 6.38 29.27
N ARG A 33 -16.67 7.38 29.74
CA ARG A 33 -17.51 8.23 28.89
C ARG A 33 -17.12 9.69 28.99
N TRP A 34 -17.22 10.41 27.90
CA TRP A 34 -16.92 11.83 27.83
C TRP A 34 -18.18 12.65 28.11
N PHE A 35 -18.14 13.54 29.09
CA PHE A 35 -19.22 14.44 29.42
C PHE A 35 -18.79 15.89 29.28
N ARG A 36 -19.61 16.68 28.60
CA ARG A 36 -19.53 18.12 28.62
C ARG A 36 -20.41 18.64 29.77
N THR A 37 -19.79 19.21 30.80
CA THR A 37 -20.49 19.68 31.99
C THR A 37 -20.54 21.22 32.01
N GLN A 38 -21.69 21.76 32.34
CA GLN A 38 -21.88 23.19 32.59
C GLN A 38 -22.63 23.34 33.89
N ALA A 39 -22.10 24.18 34.79
CA ALA A 39 -22.72 24.46 36.07
C ALA A 39 -22.72 25.97 36.35
N LEU A 40 -23.79 26.45 36.95
CA LEU A 40 -23.99 27.83 37.34
C LEU A 40 -24.24 27.90 38.87
N PRO A 41 -23.73 28.91 39.55
CA PRO A 41 -24.00 29.09 40.96
C PRO A 41 -25.48 29.47 41.16
N ILE A 42 -26.09 28.95 42.23
CA ILE A 42 -27.42 29.30 42.70
C ILE A 42 -27.25 30.16 43.93
N GLY A 43 -27.90 31.34 43.98
CA GLY A 43 -27.86 32.26 45.10
C GLY A 43 -28.02 33.72 44.68
N ASP A 44 -28.44 34.59 45.62
CA ASP A 44 -28.72 36.00 45.35
C ASP A 44 -27.46 36.88 45.24
N ALA A 45 -26.27 36.33 45.52
CA ALA A 45 -25.00 37.04 45.38
C ALA A 45 -23.91 36.20 44.70
N PRO A 46 -23.18 36.76 43.74
CA PRO A 46 -22.16 36.00 42.97
C PRO A 46 -20.96 35.55 43.81
N GLN A 47 -20.86 35.97 45.05
CA GLN A 47 -19.71 35.67 45.91
C GLN A 47 -19.99 34.64 47.00
N VAL A 48 -21.27 34.28 47.23
CA VAL A 48 -21.70 33.23 48.17
C VAL A 48 -22.73 32.37 47.45
N ALA A 49 -22.27 31.30 46.83
CA ALA A 49 -23.17 30.35 46.18
C ALA A 49 -23.74 29.39 47.24
N ASP A 50 -25.04 29.35 47.40
CA ASP A 50 -25.73 28.38 48.25
C ASP A 50 -25.76 26.97 47.64
N GLY A 51 -25.38 26.88 46.40
CA GLY A 51 -25.27 25.62 45.64
C GLY A 51 -24.90 25.84 44.18
N TRP A 52 -24.80 24.75 43.45
CA TRP A 52 -24.52 24.75 41.99
C TRP A 52 -25.63 23.96 41.29
N ALA A 53 -26.21 24.50 40.23
CA ALA A 53 -27.05 23.77 39.31
C ALA A 53 -26.30 23.62 37.98
N GLY A 54 -26.37 22.41 37.42
CA GLY A 54 -25.71 22.15 36.17
C GLY A 54 -26.25 20.95 35.44
N HIS A 55 -25.79 20.77 34.24
CA HIS A 55 -26.10 19.59 33.44
C HIS A 55 -24.81 19.02 32.86
N ALA A 56 -24.83 17.71 32.62
CA ALA A 56 -23.79 16.98 31.94
C ALA A 56 -24.41 16.32 30.70
N ILE A 57 -23.80 16.56 29.55
CA ILE A 57 -24.23 15.95 28.28
C ILE A 57 -23.20 14.92 27.91
N ASP A 58 -23.61 13.67 27.64
CA ASP A 58 -22.75 12.63 27.10
C ASP A 58 -22.36 13.00 25.67
N VAL A 59 -21.06 13.13 25.43
CA VAL A 59 -20.48 13.51 24.14
C VAL A 59 -19.54 12.42 23.62
N SER A 60 -19.62 11.20 24.19
CA SER A 60 -18.76 10.07 23.80
C SER A 60 -18.85 9.76 22.31
N ASP A 61 -20.06 9.63 21.78
CA ASP A 61 -20.27 9.34 20.33
C ASP A 61 -19.65 10.41 19.43
N LEU A 62 -19.65 11.67 19.87
CA LEU A 62 -19.04 12.76 19.12
C LEU A 62 -17.51 12.65 19.14
N TYR A 63 -16.94 12.32 20.30
CA TYR A 63 -15.50 12.11 20.44
C TYR A 63 -15.01 10.92 19.64
N ASP A 64 -15.70 9.78 19.72
CA ASP A 64 -15.38 8.58 18.96
C ASP A 64 -15.40 8.82 17.46
N ARG A 65 -16.37 9.59 16.96
CA ARG A 65 -16.42 10.01 15.55
C ARG A 65 -15.26 10.92 15.16
N LEU A 66 -14.94 11.91 16.00
CA LEU A 66 -13.83 12.82 15.72
C LEU A 66 -12.46 12.10 15.73
N GLU A 67 -12.28 11.16 16.65
CA GLU A 67 -11.06 10.33 16.72
C GLU A 67 -10.97 9.40 15.52
N GLY A 68 -12.08 8.77 15.14
CA GLY A 68 -12.17 7.95 13.91
C GLY A 68 -11.85 8.76 12.65
N GLU A 69 -12.40 9.98 12.53
CA GLU A 69 -12.11 10.88 11.40
C GLU A 69 -10.64 11.31 11.39
N ALA A 70 -10.05 11.63 12.55
CA ALA A 70 -8.65 12.00 12.65
C ALA A 70 -7.73 10.84 12.26
N THR A 71 -8.05 9.62 12.68
CA THR A 71 -7.32 8.40 12.34
C THR A 71 -7.40 8.11 10.84
N LEU A 72 -8.61 8.20 10.27
CA LEU A 72 -8.81 8.02 8.82
C LEU A 72 -8.02 9.06 8.02
N ARG A 73 -8.07 10.34 8.43
CA ARG A 73 -7.30 11.41 7.80
C ARG A 73 -5.80 11.16 7.85
N ALA A 74 -5.26 10.72 9.00
CA ALA A 74 -3.84 10.37 9.14
C ALA A 74 -3.45 9.22 8.19
N THR A 75 -4.29 8.18 8.10
CA THR A 75 -4.09 7.03 7.20
C THR A 75 -4.09 7.46 5.72
N LEU A 76 -5.04 8.32 5.32
CA LEU A 76 -5.10 8.85 3.96
C LEU A 76 -3.87 9.71 3.63
N HIS A 77 -3.44 10.58 4.53
CA HIS A 77 -2.21 11.36 4.34
C HIS A 77 -0.96 10.48 4.21
N HIS A 78 -0.89 9.40 4.97
CA HIS A 78 0.21 8.44 4.87
C HIS A 78 0.19 7.73 3.49
N ARG A 79 -0.98 7.27 3.04
CA ARG A 79 -1.13 6.66 1.71
C ARG A 79 -0.74 7.61 0.58
N ILE A 80 -1.22 8.86 0.61
CA ILE A 80 -0.86 9.87 -0.40
C ILE A 80 0.65 10.09 -0.46
N ARG A 81 1.33 10.23 0.69
CA ARG A 81 2.79 10.39 0.71
C ARG A 81 3.50 9.19 0.11
N ASN A 82 3.06 7.97 0.42
CA ASN A 82 3.66 6.74 -0.12
C ASN A 82 3.46 6.67 -1.63
N THR A 83 2.25 6.92 -2.12
CA THR A 83 1.94 6.97 -3.57
C THR A 83 2.83 7.98 -4.30
N LEU A 84 2.96 9.21 -3.77
CA LEU A 84 3.83 10.23 -4.35
C LEU A 84 5.32 9.83 -4.31
N ALA A 85 5.77 9.13 -3.26
CA ALA A 85 7.13 8.63 -3.17
C ALA A 85 7.42 7.57 -4.25
N VAL A 86 6.49 6.64 -4.49
CA VAL A 86 6.61 5.63 -5.54
C VAL A 86 6.63 6.29 -6.92
N ILE A 87 5.69 7.20 -7.22
CA ILE A 87 5.65 7.93 -8.51
C ILE A 87 6.98 8.67 -8.75
N ARG A 88 7.51 9.35 -7.73
CA ARG A 88 8.79 10.05 -7.84
C ARG A 88 9.95 9.09 -8.06
N SER A 89 9.93 7.91 -7.44
CA SER A 89 10.93 6.87 -7.66
C SER A 89 10.88 6.33 -9.09
N ILE A 90 9.67 6.04 -9.62
CA ILE A 90 9.46 5.62 -11.00
C ILE A 90 10.02 6.69 -11.96
N ALA A 91 9.62 7.96 -11.78
CA ALA A 91 10.06 9.05 -12.64
C ALA A 91 11.59 9.20 -12.68
N ARG A 92 12.23 9.18 -11.50
CA ARG A 92 13.69 9.33 -11.38
C ARG A 92 14.42 8.17 -12.03
N ARG A 93 14.05 6.94 -11.71
CA ARG A 93 14.72 5.75 -12.24
C ARG A 93 14.49 5.59 -13.75
N THR A 94 13.30 5.95 -14.25
CA THR A 94 13.05 5.97 -15.68
C THR A 94 13.96 6.97 -16.39
N ALA A 95 14.17 8.17 -15.81
CA ALA A 95 15.07 9.18 -16.38
C ALA A 95 16.54 8.74 -16.38
N GLU A 96 16.97 7.99 -15.35
CA GLU A 96 18.35 7.47 -15.25
C GLU A 96 18.65 6.41 -16.31
N ASN A 97 17.64 5.72 -16.83
CA ASN A 97 17.77 4.59 -17.76
C ASN A 97 17.19 4.85 -19.16
N SER A 98 16.83 6.09 -19.49
CA SER A 98 16.30 6.46 -20.80
C SER A 98 17.33 7.27 -21.57
N GLU A 99 17.55 6.91 -22.84
CA GLU A 99 18.48 7.61 -23.72
C GLU A 99 17.84 8.82 -24.39
N THR A 100 16.54 8.76 -24.63
CA THR A 100 15.77 9.83 -25.29
C THR A 100 14.55 10.24 -24.47
N VAL A 101 14.02 11.43 -24.76
CA VAL A 101 12.76 11.92 -24.15
C VAL A 101 11.57 11.01 -24.54
N GLU A 102 11.61 10.42 -25.71
CA GLU A 102 10.57 9.53 -26.20
C GLU A 102 10.58 8.20 -25.46
N ASP A 103 11.75 7.60 -25.24
CA ASP A 103 11.92 6.40 -24.41
C ASP A 103 11.48 6.67 -22.99
N TYR A 104 11.89 7.80 -22.40
CA TYR A 104 11.45 8.21 -21.07
C TYR A 104 9.93 8.24 -20.99
N ARG A 105 9.27 8.89 -21.95
CA ARG A 105 7.81 9.03 -21.94
C ARG A 105 7.12 7.67 -22.01
N ASN A 106 7.54 6.81 -22.93
CA ASN A 106 6.92 5.52 -23.15
C ASN A 106 7.08 4.61 -21.91
N HIS A 107 8.28 4.49 -21.37
CA HIS A 107 8.54 3.70 -20.17
C HIS A 107 7.88 4.28 -18.92
N PHE A 108 7.87 5.61 -18.78
CA PHE A 108 7.21 6.25 -17.63
C PHE A 108 5.70 6.05 -17.65
N ASP A 109 5.05 6.23 -18.80
CA ASP A 109 3.62 6.03 -18.95
C ASP A 109 3.23 4.56 -18.71
N GLY A 110 4.00 3.60 -19.21
CA GLY A 110 3.80 2.16 -18.97
C GLY A 110 3.85 1.81 -17.47
N ARG A 111 4.93 2.21 -16.79
CA ARG A 111 5.14 2.00 -15.35
C ARG A 111 4.09 2.65 -14.48
N LEU A 112 3.74 3.90 -14.81
CA LEU A 112 2.68 4.63 -14.10
C LEU A 112 1.33 3.95 -14.30
N GLY A 113 1.06 3.43 -15.50
CA GLY A 113 -0.13 2.64 -15.81
C GLY A 113 -0.21 1.36 -14.99
N ALA A 114 0.89 0.58 -14.92
CA ALA A 114 0.98 -0.62 -14.08
C ALA A 114 0.74 -0.31 -12.59
N PHE A 115 1.39 0.73 -12.08
CA PHE A 115 1.18 1.18 -10.71
C PHE A 115 -0.27 1.59 -10.45
N ALA A 116 -0.91 2.32 -11.38
CA ALA A 116 -2.31 2.73 -11.25
C ALA A 116 -3.27 1.53 -11.26
N ARG A 117 -3.02 0.49 -12.07
CA ARG A 117 -3.78 -0.78 -12.04
C ARG A 117 -3.67 -1.45 -10.68
N THR A 118 -2.45 -1.59 -10.16
CA THR A 118 -2.21 -2.16 -8.81
C THR A 118 -2.93 -1.37 -7.72
N GLN A 119 -2.86 -0.03 -7.74
CA GLN A 119 -3.59 0.81 -6.78
C GLN A 119 -5.11 0.61 -6.87
N SER A 120 -5.65 0.37 -8.06
CA SER A 120 -7.07 0.06 -8.25
C SER A 120 -7.46 -1.27 -7.60
N HIS A 121 -6.60 -2.29 -7.67
CA HIS A 121 -6.78 -3.56 -6.94
C HIS A 121 -6.75 -3.33 -5.42
N ILE A 122 -5.76 -2.62 -4.90
CA ILE A 122 -5.64 -2.30 -3.47
C ILE A 122 -6.89 -1.58 -2.94
N MET A 123 -7.44 -0.64 -3.73
CA MET A 123 -8.65 0.09 -3.33
C MET A 123 -9.92 -0.78 -3.33
N ARG A 124 -10.02 -1.75 -4.22
CA ARG A 124 -11.17 -2.66 -4.31
C ARG A 124 -11.17 -3.72 -3.20
N THR A 125 -10.00 -4.24 -2.86
CA THR A 125 -9.87 -5.39 -1.93
C THR A 125 -9.64 -4.98 -0.48
N GLY A 126 -9.26 -3.74 -0.22
CA GLY A 126 -9.11 -3.20 1.14
C GLY A 126 -8.13 -3.99 2.00
N VAL A 127 -8.64 -4.59 3.09
CA VAL A 127 -7.83 -5.33 4.09
C VAL A 127 -7.50 -6.76 3.63
N GLU A 128 -8.26 -7.30 2.68
CA GLU A 128 -8.11 -8.71 2.24
C GLU A 128 -6.85 -8.96 1.39
N GLY A 129 -6.17 -7.90 0.97
CA GLY A 129 -5.00 -7.99 0.10
C GLY A 129 -5.34 -8.14 -1.38
N VAL A 130 -4.35 -7.95 -2.24
CA VAL A 130 -4.47 -8.00 -3.70
C VAL A 130 -4.28 -9.44 -4.19
N ASP A 131 -5.19 -9.93 -5.00
CA ASP A 131 -5.07 -11.23 -5.62
C ASP A 131 -3.96 -11.24 -6.70
N LEU A 132 -3.00 -12.15 -6.56
CA LEU A 132 -1.86 -12.26 -7.48
C LEU A 132 -2.32 -12.65 -8.89
N GLU A 133 -3.27 -13.58 -9.00
CA GLU A 133 -3.79 -14.00 -10.29
C GLU A 133 -4.45 -12.84 -11.02
N GLY A 134 -5.30 -12.07 -10.32
CA GLY A 134 -5.95 -10.89 -10.87
C GLY A 134 -4.97 -9.81 -11.30
N LEU A 135 -3.90 -9.60 -10.52
CA LEU A 135 -2.85 -8.63 -10.84
C LEU A 135 -2.10 -9.02 -12.12
N LEU A 136 -1.72 -10.28 -12.24
CA LEU A 136 -1.05 -10.84 -13.43
C LEU A 136 -1.97 -10.81 -14.66
N ALA A 137 -3.22 -11.23 -14.49
CA ALA A 137 -4.20 -11.25 -15.58
C ALA A 137 -4.45 -9.85 -16.16
N ASP A 138 -4.61 -8.83 -15.31
CA ASP A 138 -4.82 -7.44 -15.75
C ASP A 138 -3.58 -6.89 -16.48
N GLU A 139 -2.37 -7.30 -16.08
CA GLU A 139 -1.13 -6.90 -16.76
C GLU A 139 -1.04 -7.53 -18.16
N LEU A 140 -1.25 -8.84 -18.26
CA LEU A 140 -1.23 -9.56 -19.52
C LEU A 140 -2.33 -9.09 -20.48
N LEU A 141 -3.52 -8.76 -19.95
CA LEU A 141 -4.63 -8.20 -20.73
C LEU A 141 -4.30 -6.81 -21.29
N ALA A 142 -3.64 -5.97 -20.50
CA ALA A 142 -3.24 -4.63 -20.94
C ALA A 142 -2.31 -4.66 -22.15
N HIS A 143 -1.49 -5.72 -22.26
CA HIS A 143 -0.58 -5.95 -23.40
C HIS A 143 -1.20 -6.78 -24.54
N GLN A 144 -2.48 -7.14 -24.45
CA GLN A 144 -3.21 -7.93 -25.45
C GLN A 144 -2.50 -9.24 -25.83
N VAL A 145 -1.82 -9.85 -24.86
CA VAL A 145 -1.07 -11.09 -25.07
C VAL A 145 -2.07 -12.23 -25.28
N GLY A 146 -2.09 -12.78 -26.49
CA GLY A 146 -3.01 -13.86 -26.88
C GLY A 146 -2.65 -15.22 -26.24
N GLY A 147 -3.23 -16.32 -26.74
CA GLY A 147 -3.14 -17.69 -26.21
C GLY A 147 -1.75 -18.33 -26.09
N ARG A 148 -0.68 -17.55 -26.14
CA ARG A 148 0.71 -17.99 -25.95
C ARG A 148 1.20 -17.86 -24.50
N VAL A 149 0.33 -17.40 -23.60
CA VAL A 149 0.63 -17.25 -22.19
C VAL A 149 -0.22 -18.22 -21.38
N THR A 150 0.43 -18.92 -20.47
CA THR A 150 -0.22 -19.73 -19.44
C THR A 150 0.24 -19.31 -18.06
N TYR A 151 -0.69 -19.24 -17.10
CA TYR A 151 -0.36 -18.94 -15.72
C TYR A 151 -1.21 -19.78 -14.77
N SER A 152 -0.62 -20.19 -13.65
CA SER A 152 -1.31 -21.00 -12.64
C SER A 152 -0.62 -20.98 -11.29
N GLY A 153 -1.41 -21.08 -10.24
CA GLY A 153 -0.94 -21.21 -8.86
C GLY A 153 -2.11 -21.24 -7.86
N PRO A 154 -1.85 -21.44 -6.59
CA PRO A 154 -2.86 -21.34 -5.54
C PRO A 154 -3.31 -19.90 -5.32
N GLU A 155 -4.48 -19.70 -4.68
CA GLU A 155 -4.90 -18.37 -4.23
C GLU A 155 -3.81 -17.72 -3.37
N ALA A 156 -3.41 -16.49 -3.73
CA ALA A 156 -2.37 -15.73 -3.04
C ALA A 156 -2.80 -14.27 -2.91
N ARG A 157 -3.01 -13.83 -1.66
CA ARG A 157 -3.42 -12.47 -1.30
C ARG A 157 -2.21 -11.66 -0.87
N LEU A 158 -1.78 -10.74 -1.71
CA LEU A 158 -0.60 -9.92 -1.49
C LEU A 158 -0.91 -8.72 -0.59
N PRO A 159 -0.11 -8.46 0.45
CA PRO A 159 -0.15 -7.17 1.13
C PRO A 159 0.07 -6.02 0.15
N PRO A 160 -0.55 -4.84 0.38
CA PRO A 160 -0.45 -3.70 -0.54
C PRO A 160 0.98 -3.32 -0.93
N ARG A 161 1.92 -3.36 0.02
CA ARG A 161 3.33 -3.04 -0.23
C ARG A 161 3.98 -4.02 -1.22
N ILE A 162 3.68 -5.31 -1.09
CA ILE A 162 4.19 -6.34 -1.99
C ILE A 162 3.52 -6.20 -3.36
N ALA A 163 2.21 -5.98 -3.40
CA ALA A 163 1.46 -5.80 -4.65
C ALA A 163 2.00 -4.62 -5.48
N ASP A 164 2.32 -3.48 -4.86
CA ASP A 164 2.88 -2.30 -5.52
C ASP A 164 4.20 -2.61 -6.24
N GLN A 165 5.11 -3.30 -5.56
CA GLN A 165 6.43 -3.62 -6.11
C GLN A 165 6.33 -4.73 -7.17
N LEU A 166 5.52 -5.75 -6.89
CA LEU A 166 5.34 -6.86 -7.80
C LEU A 166 4.58 -6.46 -9.06
N GLY A 167 3.60 -5.54 -8.96
CA GLY A 167 2.88 -5.02 -10.13
C GLY A 167 3.81 -4.33 -11.13
N ILE A 168 4.75 -3.52 -10.65
CA ILE A 168 5.76 -2.90 -11.52
C ILE A 168 6.72 -3.96 -12.08
N ALA A 169 7.12 -4.95 -11.26
CA ALA A 169 8.01 -6.02 -11.70
C ALA A 169 7.37 -6.91 -12.80
N LEU A 170 6.10 -7.26 -12.64
CA LEU A 170 5.34 -8.00 -13.66
C LEU A 170 5.19 -7.20 -14.95
N HIS A 171 5.01 -5.88 -14.85
CA HIS A 171 5.00 -5.00 -16.01
C HIS A 171 6.34 -5.06 -16.77
N GLU A 172 7.46 -4.90 -16.07
CA GLU A 172 8.80 -4.95 -16.69
C GLU A 172 9.07 -6.32 -17.34
N LEU A 173 8.69 -7.41 -16.67
CA LEU A 173 8.83 -8.75 -17.24
C LEU A 173 7.97 -8.92 -18.50
N THR A 174 6.72 -8.44 -18.48
CA THR A 174 5.82 -8.51 -19.63
C THR A 174 6.32 -7.65 -20.79
N GLU A 175 6.77 -6.42 -20.50
CA GLU A 175 7.36 -5.52 -21.49
C GLU A 175 8.60 -6.14 -22.14
N ASN A 176 9.51 -6.71 -21.33
CA ASN A 176 10.70 -7.39 -21.81
C ASN A 176 10.35 -8.60 -22.68
N ALA A 177 9.36 -9.41 -22.26
CA ALA A 177 8.91 -10.54 -23.06
C ALA A 177 8.34 -10.12 -24.41
N MET A 178 7.64 -8.99 -24.47
CA MET A 178 7.04 -8.41 -25.68
C MET A 178 8.07 -7.77 -26.61
N GLN A 179 9.09 -7.11 -26.08
CA GLN A 179 10.07 -6.38 -26.88
C GLN A 179 11.27 -7.23 -27.30
N HIS A 180 11.77 -8.07 -26.42
CA HIS A 180 13.02 -8.79 -26.58
C HIS A 180 12.91 -10.29 -26.33
N GLY A 181 11.88 -10.72 -25.62
CA GLY A 181 11.69 -12.09 -25.17
C GLY A 181 10.81 -12.93 -26.08
N ALA A 182 10.23 -14.00 -25.49
CA ALA A 182 9.44 -14.99 -26.20
C ALA A 182 8.22 -14.40 -26.91
N LEU A 183 7.57 -13.40 -26.32
CA LEU A 183 6.34 -12.84 -26.89
C LEU A 183 6.58 -11.95 -28.11
N SER A 184 7.83 -11.49 -28.35
CA SER A 184 8.23 -10.82 -29.59
C SER A 184 8.35 -11.76 -30.78
N ARG A 185 8.33 -13.08 -30.55
CA ARG A 185 8.63 -14.14 -31.52
C ARG A 185 7.39 -14.94 -31.88
N GLU A 186 7.37 -15.55 -33.06
CA GLU A 186 6.18 -16.25 -33.61
C GLU A 186 5.80 -17.49 -32.79
N HIS A 187 6.79 -18.30 -32.40
CA HIS A 187 6.60 -19.56 -31.68
C HIS A 187 6.85 -19.44 -30.15
N GLY A 188 7.28 -18.27 -29.69
CA GLY A 188 7.60 -18.05 -28.30
C GLY A 188 6.39 -18.16 -27.37
N ARG A 189 6.62 -18.68 -26.20
CA ARG A 189 5.61 -18.94 -25.15
C ARG A 189 6.08 -18.39 -23.82
N LEU A 190 5.12 -17.99 -23.00
CA LEU A 190 5.34 -17.56 -21.61
C LEU A 190 4.54 -18.46 -20.68
N GLU A 191 5.19 -18.97 -19.66
CA GLU A 191 4.57 -19.67 -18.56
C GLU A 191 4.90 -18.97 -17.25
N VAL A 192 3.87 -18.70 -16.43
CA VAL A 192 4.03 -18.14 -15.08
C VAL A 192 3.40 -19.09 -14.08
N ARG A 193 4.21 -19.59 -13.14
CA ARG A 193 3.73 -20.46 -12.07
C ARG A 193 4.05 -19.84 -10.72
N TRP A 194 3.17 -20.02 -9.74
CA TRP A 194 3.49 -19.63 -8.36
C TRP A 194 3.01 -20.71 -7.39
N TRP A 195 3.71 -20.79 -6.27
CA TRP A 195 3.39 -21.69 -5.17
C TRP A 195 3.85 -21.10 -3.85
N ILE A 196 3.34 -21.63 -2.76
CA ILE A 196 3.66 -21.18 -1.42
C ILE A 196 4.34 -22.33 -0.68
N THR A 197 5.44 -22.03 0.02
CA THR A 197 6.15 -22.98 0.87
C THR A 197 6.27 -22.44 2.30
N GLY A 198 6.55 -23.34 3.25
CA GLY A 198 6.67 -23.01 4.68
C GLY A 198 5.31 -22.81 5.35
N ASP A 199 5.37 -22.66 6.68
CA ASP A 199 4.23 -22.39 7.54
C ASP A 199 4.38 -20.99 8.15
N THR A 200 3.27 -20.40 8.60
CA THR A 200 3.30 -19.10 9.28
C THR A 200 4.17 -19.19 10.55
N PRO A 201 5.16 -18.28 10.77
CA PRO A 201 5.37 -17.00 10.05
C PRO A 201 6.34 -17.06 8.86
N ASP A 202 6.97 -18.21 8.58
CA ASP A 202 8.07 -18.36 7.61
C ASP A 202 7.58 -18.78 6.20
N ARG A 203 6.37 -18.36 5.81
CA ARG A 203 5.84 -18.64 4.48
C ARG A 203 6.58 -17.85 3.42
N LEU A 204 6.85 -18.51 2.29
CA LEU A 204 7.45 -17.90 1.12
C LEU A 204 6.53 -18.08 -0.09
N LEU A 205 6.27 -17.01 -0.81
CA LEU A 205 5.68 -17.05 -2.13
C LEU A 205 6.80 -17.15 -3.15
N HIS A 206 6.71 -18.14 -4.03
CA HIS A 206 7.58 -18.34 -5.16
C HIS A 206 6.81 -18.01 -6.43
N ILE A 207 7.41 -17.22 -7.32
CA ILE A 207 6.88 -16.93 -8.66
C ILE A 207 7.96 -17.31 -9.64
N ASP A 208 7.62 -18.19 -10.59
CA ASP A 208 8.50 -18.69 -11.63
C ASP A 208 7.97 -18.21 -12.99
N TRP A 209 8.72 -17.34 -13.61
CA TRP A 209 8.46 -16.77 -14.91
C TRP A 209 9.37 -17.44 -15.93
N ARG A 210 8.82 -18.09 -16.92
CA ARG A 210 9.58 -18.81 -17.96
C ARG A 210 9.14 -18.40 -19.34
N GLU A 211 10.09 -17.96 -20.11
CA GLU A 211 9.96 -17.70 -21.53
C GLU A 211 10.69 -18.80 -22.30
N ASP A 212 10.04 -19.34 -23.31
CA ASP A 212 10.59 -20.40 -24.15
C ASP A 212 10.30 -20.12 -25.62
N ASP A 213 11.28 -20.33 -26.47
CA ASP A 213 11.15 -20.28 -27.92
C ASP A 213 11.97 -21.43 -28.53
N PRO A 214 11.31 -22.38 -29.23
CA PRO A 214 12.00 -23.50 -29.86
C PRO A 214 13.03 -23.08 -30.92
N ASP A 215 12.88 -21.89 -31.50
CA ASP A 215 13.82 -21.34 -32.48
C ASP A 215 15.11 -20.79 -31.85
N GLY A 216 15.15 -20.65 -30.53
CA GLY A 216 16.34 -20.20 -29.79
C GLY A 216 16.74 -18.74 -30.04
N GLY A 217 17.98 -18.40 -29.70
CA GLY A 217 18.55 -17.07 -29.97
C GLY A 217 18.21 -16.02 -28.90
N PHE A 218 17.96 -16.45 -27.67
CA PHE A 218 17.92 -15.54 -26.52
C PHE A 218 19.34 -15.13 -26.16
N VAL A 219 19.57 -13.84 -26.07
CA VAL A 219 20.88 -13.26 -25.71
C VAL A 219 20.72 -12.44 -24.43
N ALA A 220 21.59 -12.71 -23.46
CA ALA A 220 21.65 -11.88 -22.28
C ALA A 220 22.02 -10.43 -22.68
N PRO A 221 21.36 -9.41 -22.14
CA PRO A 221 21.69 -8.02 -22.44
C PRO A 221 23.09 -7.69 -21.91
N ASP A 222 23.87 -6.91 -22.68
CA ASP A 222 25.21 -6.46 -22.30
C ASP A 222 25.22 -5.52 -21.08
N THR A 223 24.09 -4.86 -20.82
CA THR A 223 23.90 -3.94 -19.69
C THR A 223 22.60 -4.25 -18.96
N GLU A 224 22.64 -4.15 -17.62
CA GLU A 224 21.42 -4.23 -16.82
C GLU A 224 20.52 -3.01 -17.11
N GLY A 225 19.45 -3.23 -17.89
CA GLY A 225 18.38 -2.23 -18.05
C GLY A 225 17.57 -2.06 -16.78
N PHE A 226 16.68 -1.05 -16.77
CA PHE A 226 15.81 -0.76 -15.61
C PHE A 226 15.04 -1.99 -15.12
N GLY A 227 14.49 -2.81 -16.02
CA GLY A 227 13.71 -4.00 -15.65
C GLY A 227 14.52 -4.98 -14.82
N LEU A 228 15.76 -5.28 -15.23
CA LEU A 228 16.66 -6.16 -14.49
C LEU A 228 17.10 -5.54 -13.16
N GLU A 229 17.40 -4.24 -13.14
CA GLU A 229 17.73 -3.52 -11.88
C GLU A 229 16.55 -3.53 -10.90
N LEU A 230 15.33 -3.33 -11.39
CA LEU A 230 14.12 -3.40 -10.56
C LEU A 230 13.97 -4.80 -9.95
N LEU A 231 14.09 -5.84 -10.74
CA LEU A 231 13.95 -7.22 -10.29
C LEU A 231 15.03 -7.59 -9.28
N THR A 232 16.29 -7.28 -9.57
CA THR A 232 17.43 -7.74 -8.76
C THR A 232 17.66 -6.88 -7.51
N ARG A 233 17.48 -5.57 -7.59
CA ARG A 233 17.79 -4.62 -6.51
C ARG A 233 16.57 -4.10 -5.78
N SER A 234 15.54 -3.65 -6.52
CA SER A 234 14.41 -2.97 -5.88
C SER A 234 13.51 -3.93 -5.14
N LEU A 235 13.18 -5.09 -5.71
CA LEU A 235 12.40 -6.12 -5.02
C LEU A 235 13.12 -6.62 -3.77
N ARG A 236 14.44 -6.85 -3.86
CA ARG A 236 15.24 -7.26 -2.70
C ARG A 236 15.19 -6.23 -1.57
N TYR A 237 15.37 -4.96 -1.90
CA TYR A 237 15.43 -3.90 -0.89
C TYR A 237 14.06 -3.53 -0.30
N GLU A 238 13.03 -3.49 -1.14
CA GLU A 238 11.71 -3.01 -0.74
C GLU A 238 10.83 -4.08 -0.07
N VAL A 239 10.97 -5.34 -0.48
CA VAL A 239 10.10 -6.43 -0.03
C VAL A 239 10.85 -7.70 0.38
N ASP A 240 12.16 -7.61 0.60
CA ASP A 240 13.05 -8.72 0.98
C ASP A 240 12.95 -9.92 0.01
N ALA A 241 12.70 -9.65 -1.27
CA ALA A 241 12.63 -10.70 -2.26
C ALA A 241 14.03 -11.18 -2.65
N ASP A 242 14.14 -12.47 -2.89
CA ASP A 242 15.31 -13.06 -3.54
C ASP A 242 14.95 -13.37 -4.99
N VAL A 243 15.79 -12.96 -5.94
CA VAL A 243 15.50 -13.04 -7.37
C VAL A 243 16.68 -13.71 -8.07
N ASP A 244 16.36 -14.81 -8.76
CA ASP A 244 17.31 -15.51 -9.65
C ASP A 244 16.88 -15.32 -11.10
N ILE A 245 17.83 -14.94 -11.94
CA ILE A 245 17.65 -14.71 -13.37
C ILE A 245 18.60 -15.61 -14.16
N ALA A 246 18.09 -16.30 -15.16
CA ALA A 246 18.86 -17.15 -16.04
C ALA A 246 18.49 -16.90 -17.51
N PHE A 247 19.50 -16.76 -18.35
CA PHE A 247 19.37 -16.73 -19.80
C PHE A 247 19.95 -18.02 -20.37
N ALA A 248 19.18 -18.65 -21.26
CA ALA A 248 19.59 -19.82 -22.03
C ALA A 248 19.29 -19.57 -23.51
N ASP A 249 19.88 -20.35 -24.40
CA ASP A 249 19.70 -20.18 -25.86
C ASP A 249 18.22 -20.23 -26.30
N HIS A 250 17.42 -21.06 -25.62
CA HIS A 250 16.00 -21.25 -25.94
C HIS A 250 15.05 -20.51 -24.99
N GLY A 251 15.54 -19.69 -24.05
CA GLY A 251 14.64 -19.05 -23.13
C GLY A 251 15.26 -18.16 -22.08
N PHE A 252 14.35 -17.53 -21.35
CA PHE A 252 14.64 -16.70 -20.18
C PHE A 252 13.84 -17.25 -18.99
N ALA A 253 14.48 -17.27 -17.83
CA ALA A 253 13.81 -17.64 -16.58
C ALA A 253 14.09 -16.60 -15.49
N CYS A 254 13.05 -16.23 -14.74
CA CYS A 254 13.14 -15.39 -13.57
C CYS A 254 12.35 -16.03 -12.43
N THR A 255 13.02 -16.35 -11.34
CA THR A 255 12.39 -16.88 -10.12
C THR A 255 12.44 -15.84 -9.03
N ILE A 256 11.27 -15.44 -8.53
CA ILE A 256 11.13 -14.47 -7.44
C ILE A 256 10.65 -15.22 -6.20
N ARG A 257 11.35 -15.09 -5.09
CA ARG A 257 10.98 -15.62 -3.78
C ARG A 257 10.82 -14.46 -2.81
N LEU A 258 9.67 -14.37 -2.14
CA LEU A 258 9.41 -13.28 -1.20
C LEU A 258 8.67 -13.76 0.04
N PRO A 259 8.89 -13.11 1.20
CA PRO A 259 8.15 -13.38 2.42
C PRO A 259 6.65 -13.16 2.21
N PHE A 260 5.84 -14.13 2.66
CA PHE A 260 4.40 -14.17 2.44
C PHE A 260 3.69 -14.54 3.74
N ALA A 261 3.34 -13.53 4.55
CA ALA A 261 2.66 -13.70 5.84
C ALA A 261 1.18 -13.32 5.77
#